data_f53f556f43a7c764e4d26634fe84a8e8
#
_entry.id   f53f556f43a7c764e4d26634fe84a8e8
#
_cell.length_a   1.000
_cell.length_b   1.000
_cell.length_c   1.000
_cell.angle_alpha   90.00
_cell.angle_beta   90.00
_cell.angle_gamma   90.00
#
_symmetry.space_group_name_H-M   'P 1'
#
loop_
_entity.id
_entity.type
_entity.pdbx_description
1 polymer ?
#
loop_
_entity_poly.entity_id
_entity_poly.type
_entity_poly.pdbx_seq_one_letter_code
_entity_poly.pdbx_strand_id
1 'polypeptide(L)'
;MRRIIISLILLVGFCSGTYPIYFKHIGMQEGLSQLSVMAIYQDNLGRMWFGTEEGISIYDGVQTKVYKPSEFHRQNANPIGNQTHFIAGDKDGNVFFDSDQSLIRYDIQTQKFSCLQKSNVYTCLLYTS
;
A
#
# COMPACT_ATOMS: atom_id res chain seq x y z
N MET A 1 7.38 41.68 -41.06
CA MET A 1 7.08 40.25 -41.28
C MET A 1 7.94 39.30 -40.42
N ARG A 2 9.27 39.45 -40.44
CA ARG A 2 10.17 38.56 -39.67
C ARG A 2 9.89 38.55 -38.16
N ARG A 3 9.53 39.69 -37.58
CA ARG A 3 9.19 39.80 -36.14
C ARG A 3 7.84 39.16 -35.75
N ILE A 4 6.88 39.18 -36.69
CA ILE A 4 5.55 38.55 -36.50
C ILE A 4 5.66 37.03 -36.56
N ILE A 5 6.50 36.51 -37.45
CA ILE A 5 6.75 35.06 -37.58
C ILE A 5 7.43 34.52 -36.34
N ILE A 6 8.39 35.23 -35.74
CA ILE A 6 9.06 34.84 -34.50
C ILE A 6 8.07 34.83 -33.33
N SER A 7 7.17 35.84 -33.27
CA SER A 7 6.12 35.90 -32.23
C SER A 7 5.13 34.77 -32.36
N LEU A 8 4.77 34.35 -33.60
CA LEU A 8 3.85 33.23 -33.84
C LEU A 8 4.48 31.89 -33.47
N ILE A 9 5.78 31.71 -33.72
CA ILE A 9 6.52 30.49 -33.36
C ILE A 9 6.63 30.36 -31.82
N LEU A 10 6.81 31.47 -31.09
CA LEU A 10 6.83 31.49 -29.63
C LEU A 10 5.45 31.14 -29.02
N LEU A 11 4.36 31.50 -29.68
CA LEU A 11 2.99 31.21 -29.22
C LEU A 11 2.64 29.72 -29.37
N VAL A 12 3.15 29.06 -30.40
CA VAL A 12 2.90 27.64 -30.66
C VAL A 12 3.70 26.73 -29.70
N GLY A 13 4.82 27.22 -29.14
CA GLY A 13 5.66 26.46 -28.22
C GLY A 13 5.05 26.23 -26.82
N PHE A 14 3.95 26.89 -26.46
CA PHE A 14 3.26 26.75 -25.19
C PHE A 14 2.07 25.79 -25.22
N CYS A 15 2.05 24.86 -26.16
CA CYS A 15 1.09 23.76 -26.10
C CYS A 15 1.52 22.80 -24.99
N SER A 16 1.07 23.08 -23.76
CA SER A 16 1.25 22.20 -22.60
C SER A 16 0.66 20.85 -22.95
N GLY A 17 1.52 19.86 -23.13
CA GLY A 17 1.09 18.49 -23.36
C GLY A 17 0.24 18.04 -22.17
N THR A 18 -1.04 17.87 -22.35
CA THR A 18 -1.91 17.20 -21.39
C THR A 18 -1.53 15.74 -21.37
N TYR A 19 -0.90 15.29 -20.29
CA TYR A 19 -0.64 13.87 -20.11
C TYR A 19 -1.97 13.18 -19.78
N PRO A 20 -2.35 12.13 -20.53
CA PRO A 20 -3.55 11.39 -20.21
C PRO A 20 -3.36 10.71 -18.86
N ILE A 21 -4.34 10.87 -17.96
CA ILE A 21 -4.38 10.13 -16.70
C ILE A 21 -4.89 8.73 -17.01
N TYR A 22 -4.07 7.73 -16.73
CA TYR A 22 -4.45 6.33 -16.85
C TYR A 22 -4.86 5.80 -15.48
N PHE A 23 -6.06 5.23 -15.41
CA PHE A 23 -6.52 4.49 -14.24
C PHE A 23 -6.27 3.00 -14.47
N LYS A 24 -5.60 2.35 -13.54
CA LYS A 24 -5.46 0.90 -13.50
C LYS A 24 -6.40 0.35 -12.44
N HIS A 25 -7.28 -0.54 -12.86
CA HIS A 25 -8.11 -1.29 -11.92
C HIS A 25 -7.28 -2.41 -11.30
N ILE A 26 -7.34 -2.53 -9.97
CA ILE A 26 -6.70 -3.63 -9.22
C ILE A 26 -7.82 -4.34 -8.46
N GLY A 27 -8.12 -5.54 -8.86
CA GLY A 27 -9.16 -6.37 -8.29
C GLY A 27 -8.70 -7.81 -8.07
N MET A 28 -9.65 -8.72 -7.98
CA MET A 28 -9.34 -10.15 -7.79
C MET A 28 -8.61 -10.76 -8.99
N GLN A 29 -8.82 -10.24 -10.19
CA GLN A 29 -8.11 -10.69 -11.39
C GLN A 29 -6.63 -10.32 -11.35
N GLU A 30 -6.29 -9.20 -10.71
CA GLU A 30 -4.92 -8.75 -10.46
C GLU A 30 -4.34 -9.35 -9.18
N GLY A 31 -5.08 -10.24 -8.53
CA GLY A 31 -4.62 -11.05 -7.40
C GLY A 31 -4.92 -10.49 -6.02
N LEU A 32 -5.85 -9.54 -5.86
CA LEU A 32 -6.29 -9.15 -4.51
C LEU A 32 -6.92 -10.34 -3.78
N SER A 33 -6.67 -10.42 -2.47
CA SER A 33 -7.26 -11.47 -1.62
C SER A 33 -8.76 -11.35 -1.52
N GLN A 34 -9.26 -10.10 -1.52
CA GLN A 34 -10.68 -9.77 -1.42
C GLN A 34 -10.94 -8.36 -1.92
N LEU A 35 -12.20 -8.05 -2.33
CA LEU A 35 -12.60 -6.74 -2.84
C LEU A 35 -12.87 -5.69 -1.74
N SER A 36 -13.13 -6.12 -0.50
CA SER A 36 -13.29 -5.21 0.64
C SER A 36 -11.94 -4.70 1.09
N VAL A 37 -11.46 -3.63 0.48
CA VAL A 37 -10.23 -2.95 0.87
C VAL A 37 -10.53 -1.93 1.97
N MET A 38 -9.95 -2.11 3.14
CA MET A 38 -10.14 -1.28 4.34
C MET A 38 -9.04 -0.24 4.49
N ALA A 39 -7.81 -0.55 4.06
CA ALA A 39 -6.66 0.33 4.15
C ALA A 39 -5.78 0.23 2.90
N ILE A 40 -5.19 1.36 2.50
CA ILE A 40 -4.25 1.44 1.38
C ILE A 40 -3.03 2.25 1.83
N TYR A 41 -1.85 1.74 1.50
CA TYR A 41 -0.59 2.42 1.79
C TYR A 41 0.41 2.17 0.65
N GLN A 42 1.22 3.18 0.31
CA GLN A 42 2.33 3.03 -0.61
C GLN A 42 3.64 3.08 0.17
N ASP A 43 4.46 2.03 0.04
CA ASP A 43 5.75 1.98 0.71
C ASP A 43 6.86 2.73 -0.05
N ASN A 44 8.04 2.84 0.56
CA ASN A 44 9.19 3.56 0.00
C ASN A 44 9.76 2.91 -1.27
N LEU A 45 9.39 1.67 -1.58
CA LEU A 45 9.73 0.98 -2.81
C LEU A 45 8.67 1.17 -3.91
N GLY A 46 7.62 1.96 -3.63
CA GLY A 46 6.52 2.20 -4.55
C GLY A 46 5.48 1.08 -4.61
N ARG A 47 5.60 0.04 -3.78
CA ARG A 47 4.61 -1.03 -3.73
C ARG A 47 3.35 -0.56 -3.02
N MET A 48 2.21 -1.02 -3.53
CA MET A 48 0.91 -0.74 -2.94
C MET A 48 0.49 -1.86 -1.99
N TRP A 49 0.14 -1.49 -0.78
CA TRP A 49 -0.35 -2.37 0.27
C TRP A 49 -1.85 -2.20 0.41
N PHE A 50 -2.57 -3.28 0.39
CA PHE A 50 -4.02 -3.33 0.55
C PHE A 50 -4.36 -4.19 1.76
N GLY A 51 -4.89 -3.55 2.81
CA GLY A 51 -5.49 -4.23 3.95
C GLY A 51 -6.92 -4.62 3.61
N THR A 52 -7.24 -5.88 3.78
CA THR A 52 -8.55 -6.45 3.45
C THR A 52 -9.16 -7.21 4.64
N GLU A 53 -10.35 -7.74 4.47
CA GLU A 53 -10.98 -8.65 5.43
C GLU A 53 -10.38 -10.07 5.40
N GLU A 54 -9.47 -10.37 4.47
CA GLU A 54 -8.80 -11.66 4.35
C GLU A 54 -7.27 -11.55 4.36
N GLY A 55 -6.74 -10.60 5.12
CA GLY A 55 -5.31 -10.38 5.25
C GLY A 55 -4.78 -9.22 4.43
N ILE A 56 -3.52 -9.30 4.00
CA ILE A 56 -2.82 -8.24 3.28
C ILE A 56 -2.42 -8.68 1.88
N SER A 57 -2.62 -7.79 0.93
CA SER A 57 -2.14 -7.94 -0.46
C SER A 57 -1.12 -6.85 -0.75
N ILE A 58 0.03 -7.23 -1.32
CA ILE A 58 1.10 -6.30 -1.71
C ILE A 58 1.28 -6.38 -3.23
N TYR A 59 1.04 -5.26 -3.91
CA TYR A 59 1.18 -5.13 -5.36
C TYR A 59 2.46 -4.35 -5.70
N ASP A 60 3.33 -4.93 -6.52
CA ASP A 60 4.62 -4.35 -6.90
C ASP A 60 4.61 -3.61 -8.26
N GLY A 61 3.44 -3.48 -8.88
CA GLY A 61 3.28 -2.93 -10.22
C GLY A 61 3.04 -3.99 -11.30
N VAL A 62 3.42 -5.22 -11.06
CA VAL A 62 3.31 -6.36 -11.99
C VAL A 62 2.44 -7.47 -11.39
N GLN A 63 2.72 -7.88 -10.16
CA GLN A 63 2.06 -8.99 -9.50
C GLN A 63 1.62 -8.62 -8.09
N THR A 64 0.63 -9.33 -7.59
CA THR A 64 0.14 -9.20 -6.21
C THR A 64 0.60 -10.40 -5.39
N LYS A 65 1.23 -10.13 -4.26
CA LYS A 65 1.56 -11.14 -3.26
C LYS A 65 0.56 -11.03 -2.12
N VAL A 66 -0.16 -12.12 -1.86
CA VAL A 66 -1.19 -12.21 -0.83
C VAL A 66 -0.64 -12.92 0.40
N TYR A 67 -0.92 -12.36 1.57
CA TYR A 67 -0.60 -12.94 2.87
C TYR A 67 -1.90 -13.19 3.63
N LYS A 68 -2.34 -14.45 3.66
CA LYS A 68 -3.54 -14.88 4.39
C LYS A 68 -3.19 -15.36 5.80
N PRO A 69 -4.10 -15.28 6.75
CA PRO A 69 -3.88 -15.72 8.13
C PRO A 69 -3.41 -17.16 8.25
N SER A 70 -3.97 -18.06 7.44
CA SER A 70 -3.65 -19.48 7.43
C SER A 70 -2.21 -19.81 7.04
N GLU A 71 -1.54 -18.93 6.29
CA GLU A 71 -0.16 -19.15 5.85
C GLU A 71 0.85 -18.81 6.94
N PHE A 72 0.49 -17.92 7.86
CA PHE A 72 1.34 -17.51 8.98
C PHE A 72 1.32 -18.48 10.16
N HIS A 73 0.25 -19.24 10.32
CA HIS A 73 0.17 -20.27 11.36
C HIS A 73 1.18 -21.41 11.18
N ARG A 74 1.74 -21.58 9.98
CA ARG A 74 2.73 -22.62 9.67
C ARG A 74 4.19 -22.23 9.93
N GLN A 75 4.50 -20.96 10.10
CA GLN A 75 5.88 -20.45 10.24
C GLN A 75 6.15 -19.75 11.57
N ASN A 76 5.84 -20.39 12.70
CA ASN A 76 6.11 -19.85 14.04
C ASN A 76 5.37 -18.57 14.45
N ALA A 77 4.24 -18.76 15.09
CA ALA A 77 3.74 -18.00 16.24
C ALA A 77 3.31 -16.54 16.06
N ASN A 78 3.18 -15.98 14.88
CA ASN A 78 2.57 -14.65 14.76
C ASN A 78 1.21 -14.77 14.08
N PRO A 79 0.11 -14.64 14.84
CA PRO A 79 -1.23 -14.68 14.26
C PRO A 79 -1.46 -13.37 13.50
N ILE A 80 -1.27 -13.40 12.19
CA ILE A 80 -1.95 -12.40 11.36
C ILE A 80 -3.41 -12.81 11.35
N GLY A 81 -4.25 -11.92 11.82
CA GLY A 81 -5.70 -12.09 11.80
C GLY A 81 -6.27 -11.82 10.41
N ASN A 82 -7.58 -11.84 10.32
CA ASN A 82 -8.24 -11.67 9.03
C ASN A 82 -8.30 -10.20 8.61
N GLN A 83 -8.64 -9.30 9.53
CA GLN A 83 -8.97 -7.92 9.19
C GLN A 83 -7.79 -6.97 9.42
N THR A 84 -7.54 -6.10 8.45
CA THR A 84 -6.56 -5.02 8.51
C THR A 84 -7.22 -3.70 8.20
N HIS A 85 -7.31 -2.80 9.19
CA HIS A 85 -8.00 -1.52 9.08
C HIS A 85 -7.06 -0.34 8.90
N PHE A 86 -5.79 -0.47 9.29
CA PHE A 86 -4.81 0.57 9.05
C PHE A 86 -3.47 -0.01 8.60
N ILE A 87 -2.73 0.78 7.82
CA ILE A 87 -1.37 0.50 7.38
C ILE A 87 -0.59 1.81 7.42
N ALA A 88 0.61 1.79 7.98
CA ALA A 88 1.50 2.94 8.02
C ALA A 88 2.97 2.51 7.86
N GLY A 89 3.83 3.42 7.44
CA GLY A 89 5.27 3.18 7.36
C GLY A 89 6.07 4.11 8.25
N ASP A 90 7.30 3.69 8.57
CA ASP A 90 8.27 4.52 9.25
C ASP A 90 9.31 5.11 8.27
N LYS A 91 10.24 5.89 8.80
CA LYS A 91 11.32 6.51 8.02
C LYS A 91 12.34 5.51 7.48
N ASP A 92 12.44 4.36 8.12
CA ASP A 92 13.36 3.28 7.74
C ASP A 92 12.74 2.35 6.68
N GLY A 93 11.48 2.60 6.32
CA GLY A 93 10.73 1.85 5.32
C GLY A 93 10.00 0.62 5.84
N ASN A 94 10.02 0.38 7.15
CA ASN A 94 9.19 -0.68 7.72
C ASN A 94 7.71 -0.34 7.63
N VAL A 95 6.88 -1.34 7.44
CA VAL A 95 5.44 -1.19 7.34
C VAL A 95 4.78 -1.80 8.57
N PHE A 96 3.88 -1.06 9.18
CA PHE A 96 3.11 -1.46 10.35
C PHE A 96 1.64 -1.55 9.97
N PHE A 97 0.96 -2.56 10.46
CA PHE A 97 -0.46 -2.72 10.24
C PHE A 97 -1.12 -3.45 11.41
N ASP A 98 -2.39 -3.16 11.60
CA ASP A 98 -3.20 -3.95 12.52
C ASP A 98 -3.62 -5.26 11.87
N SER A 99 -3.81 -6.26 12.66
CA SER A 99 -4.30 -7.55 12.22
C SER A 99 -5.14 -8.16 13.33
N ASP A 100 -6.45 -8.02 13.22
CA ASP A 100 -7.44 -8.26 14.28
C ASP A 100 -7.05 -7.52 15.57
N GLN A 101 -6.43 -8.20 16.52
CA GLN A 101 -6.03 -7.65 17.83
C GLN A 101 -4.51 -7.53 17.99
N SER A 102 -3.77 -7.57 16.90
CA SER A 102 -2.31 -7.55 16.93
C SER A 102 -1.75 -6.40 16.11
N LEU A 103 -0.64 -5.84 16.55
CA LEU A 103 0.16 -4.91 15.74
C LEU A 103 1.33 -5.67 15.13
N ILE A 104 1.37 -5.67 13.81
CA ILE A 104 2.37 -6.38 13.02
C ILE A 104 3.33 -5.36 12.40
N ARG A 105 4.63 -5.68 12.43
CA ARG A 105 5.68 -4.98 11.70
C ARG A 105 6.18 -5.87 10.58
N TYR A 106 6.25 -5.31 9.38
CA TYR A 106 7.00 -5.88 8.26
C TYR A 106 8.33 -5.15 8.14
N ASP A 107 9.42 -5.88 8.30
CA ASP A 107 10.76 -5.37 8.12
C ASP A 107 11.12 -5.43 6.63
N ILE A 108 11.41 -4.27 6.03
CA ILE A 108 11.63 -4.16 4.58
C ILE A 108 12.93 -4.81 4.12
N GLN A 109 13.94 -4.85 4.98
CA GLN A 109 15.26 -5.40 4.64
C GLN A 109 15.25 -6.92 4.71
N THR A 110 14.68 -7.47 5.76
CA THR A 110 14.62 -8.92 5.96
C THR A 110 13.40 -9.57 5.33
N GLN A 111 12.42 -8.76 4.91
CA GLN A 111 11.12 -9.19 4.37
C GLN A 111 10.35 -10.13 5.31
N LYS A 112 10.50 -9.92 6.61
CA LYS A 112 9.86 -10.73 7.64
C LYS A 112 8.81 -9.94 8.41
N PHE A 113 7.76 -10.65 8.81
CA PHE A 113 6.75 -10.13 9.70
C PHE A 113 7.10 -10.44 11.15
N SER A 114 6.84 -9.52 12.05
CA SER A 114 6.96 -9.70 13.49
C SER A 114 5.75 -9.10 14.20
N CYS A 115 5.23 -9.79 15.20
CA CYS A 115 4.17 -9.26 16.05
C CYS A 115 4.80 -8.41 17.15
N LEU A 116 4.46 -7.13 17.21
CA LEU A 116 4.96 -6.21 18.23
C LEU A 116 4.12 -6.25 19.50
N GLN A 117 2.81 -6.35 19.35
CA GLN A 117 1.89 -6.36 20.47
C GLN A 117 0.67 -7.21 20.13
N LYS A 118 0.31 -8.10 21.06
CA LYS A 118 -0.93 -8.82 21.03
C LYS A 118 -1.81 -8.23 22.14
N SER A 119 -2.89 -7.56 21.76
CA SER A 119 -3.78 -6.92 22.72
C SER A 119 -5.03 -7.76 22.91
N ASN A 120 -5.39 -7.95 24.18
CA ASN A 120 -6.72 -8.45 24.55
C ASN A 120 -7.73 -7.30 24.79
N VAL A 121 -7.32 -6.06 24.51
CA VAL A 121 -8.12 -4.87 24.76
C VAL A 121 -7.96 -3.92 23.58
N TYR A 122 -9.07 -3.44 23.07
CA TYR A 122 -9.13 -2.37 22.07
C TYR A 122 -8.57 -1.07 22.67
N THR A 123 -7.26 -0.93 22.68
CA THR A 123 -6.65 0.35 22.97
C THR A 123 -6.64 1.12 21.67
N CYS A 124 -7.65 1.98 21.50
CA CYS A 124 -7.65 2.97 20.45
C CYS A 124 -6.43 3.87 20.65
N LEU A 125 -5.35 3.63 19.92
CA LEU A 125 -4.26 4.58 19.80
C LEU A 125 -4.78 5.74 18.96
N LEU A 126 -5.50 6.66 19.62
CA LEU A 126 -5.69 8.00 19.09
C LEU A 126 -4.29 8.62 19.04
N TYR A 127 -3.72 8.58 17.86
CA TYR A 127 -2.52 9.32 17.58
C TYR A 127 -2.89 10.80 17.50
N THR A 128 -2.57 11.54 18.54
CA THR A 128 -2.46 12.99 18.47
C THR A 128 -1.04 13.33 18.04
N SER A 129 -0.94 13.91 16.89
CA SER A 129 0.30 14.46 16.32
C SER A 129 0.94 15.48 17.23
#